data_d3b7ae942139458735997573d62805ad
#
_entry.id   d3b7ae942139458735997573d62805ad
#
_cell.length_a   1.000
_cell.length_b   1.000
_cell.length_c   1.000
_cell.angle_alpha   90.00
_cell.angle_beta   90.00
_cell.angle_gamma   90.00
#
_symmetry.space_group_name_H-M   'P 1'
#
loop_
_entity.id
_entity.type
_entity.pdbx_description
1 polymer ?
#
loop_
_entity_poly.entity_id
_entity_poly.type
_entity_poly.pdbx_seq_one_letter_code
_entity_poly.pdbx_strand_id
1 'polypeptide(L)'
;MSTFDPNGVGIANGNIFGFPYTEAEADIVLIPVPWDATASYGKGTSNGPQAILDASTQLDFYHPALDRAYETKIFMPAVSSEWKEINDRLCEAGQQYIAHIEVAGEEAAQSIYGATLSEINEAHNTLRANLKERCMQLLQAGKIPCVLGGEHSTPLGLLQALDANYDGFGILQIDAHADLRDAYEGFEQSHASIMFNALKELKNLQKLTQVGIRDISEKEVQLSAQDPRVHTFYDWDLKNAAY
;
A
#
# COMPACT_ATOMS: atom_id res chain seq x y z
N MET A 1 -31.08 15.21 -5.04
CA MET A 1 -29.97 14.42 -4.49
C MET A 1 -30.52 13.76 -3.25
N SER A 2 -30.45 12.44 -3.11
CA SER A 2 -30.79 11.80 -1.83
C SER A 2 -29.80 12.28 -0.79
N THR A 3 -30.30 12.91 0.26
CA THR A 3 -29.47 13.30 1.40
C THR A 3 -28.98 12.03 2.07
N PHE A 4 -27.66 11.87 2.21
CA PHE A 4 -27.09 10.74 2.98
C PHE A 4 -27.61 10.81 4.42
N ASP A 5 -28.18 9.73 4.91
CA ASP A 5 -28.64 9.60 6.29
C ASP A 5 -27.66 8.73 7.08
N PRO A 6 -26.85 9.30 8.00
CA PRO A 6 -25.86 8.53 8.77
C PRO A 6 -26.47 7.56 9.79
N ASN A 7 -27.78 7.62 10.05
CA ASN A 7 -28.51 6.74 10.93
C ASN A 7 -29.38 5.73 10.16
N GLY A 8 -29.37 5.83 8.84
CA GLY A 8 -30.13 4.96 7.95
C GLY A 8 -29.43 3.66 7.63
N VAL A 9 -30.09 2.81 6.86
CA VAL A 9 -29.47 1.59 6.33
C VAL A 9 -28.46 1.97 5.26
N GLY A 10 -27.25 1.39 5.34
CA GLY A 10 -26.22 1.60 4.34
C GLY A 10 -26.66 1.17 2.94
N ILE A 11 -26.39 1.99 1.95
CA ILE A 11 -26.80 1.77 0.55
C ILE A 11 -25.58 1.36 -0.27
N ALA A 12 -25.58 0.15 -0.82
CA ALA A 12 -24.56 -0.32 -1.75
C ALA A 12 -24.75 0.34 -3.13
N ASN A 13 -24.24 1.55 -3.30
CA ASN A 13 -24.32 2.34 -4.53
C ASN A 13 -23.02 2.29 -5.37
N GLY A 14 -22.04 1.44 -4.98
CA GLY A 14 -20.74 1.29 -5.64
C GLY A 14 -19.68 2.25 -5.13
N ASN A 15 -19.99 3.15 -4.20
CA ASN A 15 -19.03 4.00 -3.53
C ASN A 15 -18.79 3.54 -2.08
N ILE A 16 -17.62 3.87 -1.56
CA ILE A 16 -17.24 3.60 -0.16
C ILE A 16 -18.26 4.21 0.80
N PHE A 17 -18.63 3.48 1.85
CA PHE A 17 -19.61 3.89 2.87
C PHE A 17 -21.03 4.16 2.32
N GLY A 18 -21.30 3.86 1.05
CA GLY A 18 -22.54 4.27 0.40
C GLY A 18 -22.67 5.79 0.22
N PHE A 19 -21.57 6.53 0.27
CA PHE A 19 -21.55 7.98 0.13
C PHE A 19 -22.03 8.44 -1.26
N PRO A 20 -22.76 9.55 -1.35
CA PRO A 20 -23.35 10.02 -2.60
C PRO A 20 -22.39 10.81 -3.48
N TYR A 21 -21.15 11.00 -3.06
CA TYR A 21 -20.18 11.88 -3.73
C TYR A 21 -19.60 11.24 -4.99
N THR A 22 -19.45 12.04 -6.02
CA THR A 22 -18.66 11.72 -7.21
C THR A 22 -17.18 12.05 -6.98
N GLU A 23 -16.29 11.56 -7.83
CA GLU A 23 -14.89 11.93 -7.76
C GLU A 23 -14.65 13.45 -7.88
N ALA A 24 -15.43 14.13 -8.72
CA ALA A 24 -15.32 15.58 -8.90
C ALA A 24 -15.61 16.35 -7.61
N GLU A 25 -16.56 15.87 -6.81
CA GLU A 25 -16.99 16.46 -5.54
C GLU A 25 -16.14 16.06 -4.34
N ALA A 26 -15.39 14.96 -4.45
CA ALA A 26 -14.61 14.39 -3.35
C ALA A 26 -13.39 15.25 -3.00
N ASP A 27 -13.10 15.33 -1.70
CA ASP A 27 -11.86 15.89 -1.16
C ASP A 27 -10.79 14.79 -1.01
N ILE A 28 -11.21 13.54 -0.73
CA ILE A 28 -10.37 12.35 -0.58
C ILE A 28 -10.80 11.32 -1.62
N VAL A 29 -9.80 10.76 -2.33
CA VAL A 29 -10.04 9.68 -3.29
C VAL A 29 -9.25 8.45 -2.87
N LEU A 30 -9.97 7.36 -2.56
CA LEU A 30 -9.38 6.06 -2.30
C LEU A 30 -9.10 5.38 -3.64
N ILE A 31 -7.87 4.98 -3.87
CA ILE A 31 -7.44 4.31 -5.09
C ILE A 31 -7.27 2.82 -4.77
N PRO A 32 -8.19 1.95 -5.21
CA PRO A 32 -8.08 0.51 -4.96
C PRO A 32 -6.99 -0.12 -5.83
N VAL A 33 -6.07 -0.85 -5.20
CA VAL A 33 -4.94 -1.51 -5.87
C VAL A 33 -4.95 -3.00 -5.53
N PRO A 34 -5.57 -3.85 -6.36
CA PRO A 34 -5.72 -5.28 -6.11
C PRO A 34 -4.44 -6.05 -6.49
N TRP A 35 -3.36 -5.85 -5.74
CA TRP A 35 -2.03 -6.41 -6.02
C TRP A 35 -1.44 -7.14 -4.82
N ASP A 36 -1.07 -8.42 -5.02
CA ASP A 36 -0.32 -9.24 -4.05
C ASP A 36 0.60 -10.27 -4.72
N ALA A 37 1.00 -10.01 -5.97
CA ALA A 37 1.83 -10.94 -6.75
C ALA A 37 3.19 -11.23 -6.14
N THR A 38 3.69 -10.36 -5.25
CA THR A 38 4.99 -10.49 -4.55
C THR A 38 4.84 -10.88 -3.08
N ALA A 39 3.64 -11.31 -2.66
CA ALA A 39 3.40 -11.77 -1.29
C ALA A 39 4.09 -13.11 -1.04
N SER A 40 5.03 -13.16 -0.06
CA SER A 40 5.88 -14.33 0.20
C SER A 40 5.19 -15.42 1.02
N TYR A 41 4.31 -15.08 1.96
CA TYR A 41 3.73 -16.08 2.88
C TYR A 41 2.28 -16.43 2.57
N GLY A 42 1.47 -15.53 2.20
CA GLY A 42 0.04 -15.79 1.95
C GLY A 42 -0.54 -14.82 0.96
N LYS A 43 -1.36 -15.33 0.05
CA LYS A 43 -2.08 -14.52 -0.93
C LYS A 43 -3.49 -14.19 -0.46
N GLY A 44 -4.12 -13.23 -1.14
CA GLY A 44 -5.51 -12.86 -0.94
C GLY A 44 -5.69 -11.41 -0.50
N THR A 45 -4.60 -10.70 -0.16
CA THR A 45 -4.67 -9.27 0.19
C THR A 45 -5.11 -8.41 -1.01
N SER A 46 -4.90 -8.87 -2.24
CA SER A 46 -5.46 -8.24 -3.46
C SER A 46 -7.00 -8.15 -3.46
N ASN A 47 -7.68 -8.96 -2.66
CA ASN A 47 -9.13 -8.88 -2.47
C ASN A 47 -9.53 -7.82 -1.42
N GLY A 48 -8.56 -7.28 -0.66
CA GLY A 48 -8.78 -6.32 0.41
C GLY A 48 -9.59 -5.09 -0.02
N PRO A 49 -9.27 -4.42 -1.14
CA PRO A 49 -10.02 -3.26 -1.58
C PRO A 49 -11.52 -3.53 -1.81
N GLN A 50 -11.85 -4.66 -2.44
CA GLN A 50 -13.25 -5.04 -2.66
C GLN A 50 -13.95 -5.42 -1.35
N ALA A 51 -13.28 -6.20 -0.51
CA ALA A 51 -13.84 -6.61 0.79
C ALA A 51 -14.13 -5.41 1.70
N ILE A 52 -13.25 -4.40 1.69
CA ILE A 52 -13.44 -3.15 2.43
C ILE A 52 -14.62 -2.35 1.84
N LEU A 53 -14.70 -2.24 0.52
CA LEU A 53 -15.83 -1.57 -0.14
C LEU A 53 -17.16 -2.22 0.25
N ASP A 54 -17.25 -3.54 0.18
CA ASP A 54 -18.46 -4.31 0.49
C ASP A 54 -18.86 -4.16 1.96
N ALA A 55 -17.87 -4.21 2.88
CA ALA A 55 -18.12 -4.08 4.32
C ALA A 55 -18.42 -2.64 4.76
N SER A 56 -17.98 -1.64 4.00
CA SER A 56 -18.02 -0.24 4.40
C SER A 56 -19.43 0.32 4.61
N THR A 57 -20.43 -0.28 3.98
CA THR A 57 -21.84 0.10 4.13
C THR A 57 -22.45 -0.32 5.47
N GLN A 58 -21.74 -1.13 6.27
CA GLN A 58 -22.18 -1.59 7.59
C GLN A 58 -21.64 -0.71 8.74
N LEU A 59 -20.95 0.39 8.43
CA LEU A 59 -20.30 1.22 9.41
C LEU A 59 -21.25 2.25 10.02
N ASP A 60 -21.25 2.39 11.35
CA ASP A 60 -21.83 3.53 12.07
C ASP A 60 -20.82 4.68 12.15
N PHE A 61 -21.31 5.92 11.95
CA PHE A 61 -20.42 7.10 11.77
C PHE A 61 -20.17 7.92 13.04
N TYR A 62 -20.57 7.42 14.21
CA TYR A 62 -20.31 8.14 15.45
C TYR A 62 -18.88 7.89 15.96
N HIS A 63 -18.15 8.96 16.23
CA HIS A 63 -16.88 8.93 16.93
C HIS A 63 -16.78 10.10 17.92
N PRO A 64 -16.42 9.86 19.20
CA PRO A 64 -16.47 10.89 20.24
C PRO A 64 -15.52 12.08 20.02
N ALA A 65 -14.46 11.88 19.24
CA ALA A 65 -13.47 12.92 18.92
C ALA A 65 -13.67 13.56 17.54
N LEU A 66 -14.63 13.08 16.73
CA LEU A 66 -14.87 13.56 15.37
C LEU A 66 -16.33 13.93 15.22
N ASP A 67 -16.62 15.23 15.09
CA ASP A 67 -17.95 15.69 14.77
C ASP A 67 -18.26 15.43 13.29
N ARG A 68 -19.41 14.82 13.02
CA ARG A 68 -19.98 14.64 11.68
C ARG A 68 -19.00 14.07 10.63
N ALA A 69 -18.24 13.01 11.00
CA ALA A 69 -17.25 12.39 10.12
C ALA A 69 -17.83 11.98 8.74
N TYR A 70 -19.12 11.69 8.66
CA TYR A 70 -19.86 11.36 7.44
C TYR A 70 -20.00 12.51 6.42
N GLU A 71 -19.67 13.74 6.80
CA GLU A 71 -19.64 14.89 5.88
C GLU A 71 -18.33 15.00 5.09
N THR A 72 -17.32 14.21 5.47
CA THR A 72 -16.10 14.12 4.70
C THR A 72 -16.40 13.52 3.33
N LYS A 73 -16.07 14.26 2.27
CA LYS A 73 -16.35 13.84 0.90
C LYS A 73 -15.32 12.85 0.42
N ILE A 74 -15.62 11.58 0.57
CA ILE A 74 -14.75 10.46 0.16
C ILE A 74 -15.37 9.77 -1.05
N PHE A 75 -14.53 9.44 -2.03
CA PHE A 75 -14.91 8.67 -3.21
C PHE A 75 -13.91 7.52 -3.42
N MET A 76 -14.42 6.38 -3.85
CA MET A 76 -13.63 5.23 -4.27
C MET A 76 -14.15 4.74 -5.63
N PRO A 77 -13.33 4.73 -6.68
CA PRO A 77 -13.70 4.10 -7.95
C PRO A 77 -13.81 2.58 -7.79
N ALA A 78 -14.47 1.93 -8.76
CA ALA A 78 -14.50 0.48 -8.80
C ALA A 78 -13.09 -0.12 -8.84
N VAL A 79 -12.91 -1.28 -8.22
CA VAL A 79 -11.66 -2.05 -8.31
C VAL A 79 -11.42 -2.45 -9.76
N SER A 80 -10.21 -2.24 -10.27
CA SER A 80 -9.86 -2.58 -11.65
C SER A 80 -9.87 -4.09 -11.86
N SER A 81 -10.75 -4.58 -12.73
CA SER A 81 -10.78 -5.99 -13.13
C SER A 81 -9.52 -6.38 -13.91
N GLU A 82 -9.00 -5.47 -14.75
CA GLU A 82 -7.77 -5.68 -15.51
C GLU A 82 -6.58 -5.95 -14.58
N TRP A 83 -6.36 -5.08 -13.59
CA TRP A 83 -5.27 -5.27 -12.62
C TRP A 83 -5.49 -6.50 -11.73
N LYS A 84 -6.74 -6.82 -11.42
CA LYS A 84 -7.06 -8.04 -10.66
C LYS A 84 -6.72 -9.31 -11.45
N GLU A 85 -7.05 -9.36 -12.74
CA GLU A 85 -6.72 -10.49 -13.63
C GLU A 85 -5.20 -10.64 -13.82
N ILE A 86 -4.48 -9.53 -14.03
CA ILE A 86 -3.01 -9.52 -14.11
C ILE A 86 -2.42 -10.04 -12.80
N ASN A 87 -2.89 -9.53 -11.66
CA ASN A 87 -2.43 -9.96 -10.36
C ASN A 87 -2.63 -11.46 -10.13
N ASP A 88 -3.83 -11.96 -10.39
CA ASP A 88 -4.17 -13.37 -10.11
C ASP A 88 -3.26 -14.34 -10.89
N ARG A 89 -3.00 -14.02 -12.15
CA ARG A 89 -2.10 -14.80 -12.99
C ARG A 89 -0.64 -14.72 -12.49
N LEU A 90 -0.17 -13.54 -12.18
CA LEU A 90 1.21 -13.32 -11.73
C LEU A 90 1.44 -13.81 -10.30
N CYS A 91 0.45 -13.72 -9.43
CA CYS A 91 0.50 -14.25 -8.08
C CYS A 91 0.65 -15.78 -8.08
N GLU A 92 -0.08 -16.49 -8.96
CA GLU A 92 0.08 -17.94 -9.11
C GLU A 92 1.49 -18.31 -9.58
N ALA A 93 2.00 -17.62 -10.60
CA ALA A 93 3.34 -17.83 -11.13
C ALA A 93 4.44 -17.46 -10.11
N GLY A 94 4.26 -16.38 -9.37
CA GLY A 94 5.17 -15.92 -8.31
C GLY A 94 5.26 -16.93 -7.16
N GLN A 95 4.14 -17.55 -6.78
CA GLN A 95 4.15 -18.58 -5.74
C GLN A 95 4.91 -19.85 -6.15
N GLN A 96 4.84 -20.24 -7.43
CA GLN A 96 5.65 -21.36 -7.92
C GLN A 96 7.14 -21.03 -7.85
N TYR A 97 7.53 -19.80 -8.17
CA TYR A 97 8.88 -19.30 -8.03
C TYR A 97 9.34 -19.31 -6.57
N ILE A 98 8.56 -18.75 -5.64
CA ILE A 98 8.87 -18.71 -4.21
C ILE A 98 9.02 -20.13 -3.63
N ALA A 99 8.08 -21.03 -3.93
CA ALA A 99 8.15 -22.42 -3.50
C ALA A 99 9.43 -23.11 -3.99
N HIS A 100 9.94 -22.72 -5.18
CA HIS A 100 11.21 -23.26 -5.68
C HIS A 100 12.42 -22.67 -4.94
N ILE A 101 12.38 -21.39 -4.56
CA ILE A 101 13.41 -20.77 -3.70
C ILE A 101 13.54 -21.55 -2.38
N GLU A 102 12.43 -21.87 -1.74
CA GLU A 102 12.41 -22.58 -0.45
C GLU A 102 13.05 -23.97 -0.51
N VAL A 103 12.98 -24.64 -1.67
CA VAL A 103 13.50 -26.00 -1.87
C VAL A 103 14.93 -26.02 -2.42
N ALA A 104 15.24 -25.14 -3.36
CA ALA A 104 16.47 -25.21 -4.16
C ALA A 104 17.38 -23.97 -4.05
N GLY A 105 16.91 -22.93 -3.40
CA GLY A 105 17.61 -21.64 -3.27
C GLY A 105 17.32 -20.68 -4.44
N GLU A 106 17.68 -19.43 -4.22
CA GLU A 106 17.32 -18.31 -5.12
C GLU A 106 17.97 -18.43 -6.51
N GLU A 107 19.26 -18.80 -6.57
CA GLU A 107 19.99 -18.95 -7.84
C GLU A 107 19.38 -20.04 -8.74
N ALA A 108 18.99 -21.18 -8.16
CA ALA A 108 18.33 -22.25 -8.90
C ALA A 108 16.92 -21.82 -9.37
N ALA A 109 16.17 -21.14 -8.53
CA ALA A 109 14.84 -20.62 -8.88
C ALA A 109 14.93 -19.60 -10.02
N GLN A 110 15.84 -18.66 -9.95
CA GLN A 110 16.05 -17.65 -11.01
C GLN A 110 16.45 -18.29 -12.35
N SER A 111 17.25 -19.35 -12.33
CA SER A 111 17.62 -20.10 -13.54
C SER A 111 16.41 -20.68 -14.28
N ILE A 112 15.36 -21.07 -13.56
CA ILE A 112 14.15 -21.71 -14.12
C ILE A 112 13.06 -20.68 -14.38
N TYR A 113 12.85 -19.76 -13.43
CA TYR A 113 11.72 -18.80 -13.41
C TYR A 113 12.14 -17.37 -13.72
N GLY A 114 13.35 -17.11 -14.24
CA GLY A 114 13.83 -15.75 -14.49
C GLY A 114 12.92 -14.93 -15.40
N ALA A 115 12.27 -15.56 -16.39
CA ALA A 115 11.28 -14.87 -17.23
C ALA A 115 10.01 -14.47 -16.44
N THR A 116 9.55 -15.33 -15.53
CA THR A 116 8.43 -15.06 -14.63
C THR A 116 8.75 -13.90 -13.68
N LEU A 117 9.94 -13.91 -13.09
CA LEU A 117 10.41 -12.85 -12.21
C LEU A 117 10.47 -11.50 -12.96
N SER A 118 11.02 -11.48 -14.18
CA SER A 118 11.03 -10.28 -15.03
C SER A 118 9.62 -9.79 -15.33
N GLU A 119 8.70 -10.69 -15.68
CA GLU A 119 7.30 -10.31 -15.97
C GLU A 119 6.60 -9.68 -14.76
N ILE A 120 6.82 -10.24 -13.56
CA ILE A 120 6.26 -9.69 -12.31
C ILE A 120 6.86 -8.30 -12.03
N ASN A 121 8.17 -8.13 -12.15
CA ASN A 121 8.84 -6.85 -11.93
C ASN A 121 8.38 -5.79 -12.95
N GLU A 122 8.23 -6.13 -14.22
CA GLU A 122 7.71 -5.23 -15.28
C GLU A 122 6.26 -4.82 -15.03
N ALA A 123 5.39 -5.77 -14.67
CA ALA A 123 3.99 -5.49 -14.34
C ALA A 123 3.89 -4.56 -13.13
N HIS A 124 4.69 -4.80 -12.08
CA HIS A 124 4.72 -3.95 -10.91
C HIS A 124 5.25 -2.54 -11.23
N ASN A 125 6.28 -2.41 -12.06
CA ASN A 125 6.77 -1.13 -12.54
C ASN A 125 5.68 -0.35 -13.30
N THR A 126 4.89 -1.03 -14.11
CA THR A 126 3.75 -0.45 -14.83
C THR A 126 2.65 0.01 -13.88
N LEU A 127 2.27 -0.84 -12.93
CA LEU A 127 1.30 -0.50 -11.88
C LEU A 127 1.72 0.74 -11.09
N ARG A 128 2.98 0.78 -10.64
CA ARG A 128 3.58 1.90 -9.92
C ARG A 128 3.53 3.20 -10.73
N ALA A 129 3.89 3.15 -12.03
CA ALA A 129 3.87 4.31 -12.90
C ALA A 129 2.44 4.86 -13.08
N ASN A 130 1.47 3.98 -13.32
CA ASN A 130 0.06 4.36 -13.44
C ASN A 130 -0.47 4.98 -12.14
N LEU A 131 -0.10 4.40 -11.00
CA LEU A 131 -0.51 4.90 -9.69
C LEU A 131 0.10 6.27 -9.40
N LYS A 132 1.41 6.47 -9.72
CA LYS A 132 2.06 7.77 -9.61
C LYS A 132 1.34 8.83 -10.43
N GLU A 133 1.05 8.56 -11.70
CA GLU A 133 0.35 9.49 -12.58
C GLU A 133 -1.04 9.83 -12.02
N ARG A 134 -1.78 8.81 -11.57
CA ARG A 134 -3.11 8.99 -10.97
C ARG A 134 -3.06 9.86 -9.72
N CYS A 135 -2.11 9.61 -8.82
CA CYS A 135 -1.92 10.41 -7.63
C CYS A 135 -1.53 11.86 -7.95
N MET A 136 -0.65 12.08 -8.94
CA MET A 136 -0.28 13.42 -9.40
C MET A 136 -1.50 14.20 -9.90
N GLN A 137 -2.38 13.59 -10.71
CA GLN A 137 -3.61 14.24 -11.18
C GLN A 137 -4.52 14.66 -10.03
N LEU A 138 -4.67 13.81 -9.00
CA LEU A 138 -5.48 14.12 -7.83
C LEU A 138 -4.87 15.25 -6.99
N LEU A 139 -3.56 15.23 -6.75
CA LEU A 139 -2.85 16.29 -6.03
C LEU A 139 -2.96 17.63 -6.75
N GLN A 140 -2.82 17.66 -8.08
CA GLN A 140 -3.00 18.87 -8.90
C GLN A 140 -4.43 19.39 -8.87
N ALA A 141 -5.41 18.50 -8.68
CA ALA A 141 -6.81 18.87 -8.47
C ALA A 141 -7.14 19.31 -7.03
N GLY A 142 -6.12 19.40 -6.15
CA GLY A 142 -6.28 19.77 -4.74
C GLY A 142 -6.91 18.68 -3.87
N LYS A 143 -6.89 17.42 -4.32
CA LYS A 143 -7.48 16.27 -3.62
C LYS A 143 -6.41 15.49 -2.85
N ILE A 144 -6.83 14.72 -1.86
CA ILE A 144 -5.99 13.84 -1.08
C ILE A 144 -6.10 12.42 -1.67
N PRO A 145 -5.07 11.91 -2.37
CA PRO A 145 -5.03 10.52 -2.80
C PRO A 145 -4.71 9.59 -1.62
N CYS A 146 -5.46 8.50 -1.50
CA CYS A 146 -5.20 7.41 -0.55
C CYS A 146 -5.14 6.10 -1.31
N VAL A 147 -4.07 5.35 -1.18
CA VAL A 147 -3.94 4.00 -1.76
C VAL A 147 -4.55 2.99 -0.81
N LEU A 148 -5.48 2.20 -1.32
CA LEU A 148 -6.06 1.07 -0.62
C LEU A 148 -5.55 -0.23 -1.28
N GLY A 149 -4.49 -0.80 -0.74
CA GLY A 149 -3.87 -2.02 -1.26
C GLY A 149 -4.56 -3.28 -0.80
N GLY A 150 -4.13 -4.28 -1.28
CA GLY A 150 -3.16 -5.24 -1.63
C GLY A 150 -2.05 -5.39 -0.59
N GLU A 151 -0.90 -5.79 -1.05
CA GLU A 151 0.26 -5.92 -0.18
C GLU A 151 1.05 -4.60 -0.09
N HIS A 152 2.04 -4.54 0.81
CA HIS A 152 2.65 -3.27 1.24
C HIS A 152 3.56 -2.59 0.20
N SER A 153 3.83 -3.18 -0.97
CA SER A 153 4.56 -2.49 -2.04
C SER A 153 3.71 -1.44 -2.78
N THR A 154 2.39 -1.54 -2.67
CA THR A 154 1.44 -0.74 -3.47
C THR A 154 1.58 0.79 -3.31
N PRO A 155 1.95 1.38 -2.15
CA PRO A 155 1.99 2.85 -2.02
C PRO A 155 3.20 3.53 -2.67
N LEU A 156 4.18 2.82 -3.26
CA LEU A 156 5.38 3.47 -3.79
C LEU A 156 5.08 4.50 -4.89
N GLY A 157 4.07 4.25 -5.73
CA GLY A 157 3.63 5.22 -6.73
C GLY A 157 3.06 6.51 -6.12
N LEU A 158 2.31 6.40 -5.02
CA LEU A 158 1.84 7.56 -4.25
C LEU A 158 3.02 8.33 -3.64
N LEU A 159 3.98 7.62 -3.03
CA LEU A 159 5.16 8.25 -2.43
C LEU A 159 5.99 9.00 -3.48
N GLN A 160 6.13 8.46 -4.69
CA GLN A 160 6.78 9.14 -5.80
C GLN A 160 5.99 10.36 -6.31
N ALA A 161 4.66 10.34 -6.24
CA ALA A 161 3.85 11.51 -6.56
C ALA A 161 4.02 12.62 -5.52
N LEU A 162 4.11 12.26 -4.23
CA LEU A 162 4.40 13.20 -3.15
C LEU A 162 5.81 13.81 -3.30
N ASP A 163 6.81 12.99 -3.63
CA ASP A 163 8.18 13.44 -3.88
C ASP A 163 8.27 14.44 -5.04
N ALA A 164 7.43 14.27 -6.07
CA ALA A 164 7.37 15.18 -7.20
C ALA A 164 6.58 16.47 -6.91
N ASN A 165 5.70 16.47 -5.91
CA ASN A 165 4.78 17.59 -5.62
C ASN A 165 5.22 18.46 -4.45
N TYR A 166 6.07 17.96 -3.55
CA TYR A 166 6.48 18.64 -2.33
C TYR A 166 8.01 18.71 -2.21
N ASP A 167 8.54 19.84 -1.74
CA ASP A 167 9.98 20.06 -1.50
C ASP A 167 10.51 19.30 -0.26
N GLY A 168 9.63 18.70 0.52
CA GLY A 168 9.97 17.87 1.68
C GLY A 168 8.75 17.25 2.32
N PHE A 169 8.86 15.97 2.71
CA PHE A 169 7.82 15.25 3.42
C PHE A 169 8.41 14.16 4.31
N GLY A 170 7.59 13.61 5.21
CA GLY A 170 7.93 12.47 6.04
C GLY A 170 6.97 11.32 5.82
N ILE A 171 7.44 10.10 6.12
CA ILE A 171 6.63 8.89 6.17
C ILE A 171 6.47 8.47 7.62
N LEU A 172 5.23 8.22 8.05
CA LEU A 172 4.91 7.51 9.27
C LEU A 172 4.44 6.11 8.89
N GLN A 173 5.28 5.11 9.15
CA GLN A 173 4.96 3.69 8.97
C GLN A 173 4.52 3.09 10.30
N ILE A 174 3.30 2.57 10.36
CA ILE A 174 2.79 1.81 11.51
C ILE A 174 2.74 0.35 11.08
N ASP A 175 3.71 -0.44 11.53
CA ASP A 175 3.96 -1.77 11.00
C ASP A 175 4.66 -2.70 12.01
N ALA A 176 4.55 -4.00 11.77
CA ALA A 176 5.34 -5.02 12.45
C ALA A 176 6.76 -5.16 11.87
N HIS A 177 6.93 -4.86 10.57
CA HIS A 177 8.13 -5.08 9.79
C HIS A 177 8.77 -3.75 9.36
N ALA A 178 10.09 -3.74 9.20
CA ALA A 178 10.80 -2.54 8.77
C ALA A 178 10.72 -2.29 7.26
N ASP A 179 10.53 -3.36 6.46
CA ASP A 179 10.41 -3.33 4.99
C ASP A 179 11.61 -2.64 4.30
N LEU A 180 12.80 -2.90 4.85
CA LEU A 180 14.08 -2.33 4.40
C LEU A 180 14.94 -3.33 3.63
N ARG A 181 14.34 -4.41 3.08
CA ARG A 181 15.05 -5.42 2.29
C ARG A 181 15.25 -4.95 0.85
N ASP A 182 16.45 -5.15 0.30
CA ASP A 182 16.72 -4.90 -1.12
C ASP A 182 16.28 -6.11 -1.94
N ALA A 183 15.37 -5.91 -2.89
CA ALA A 183 14.88 -6.90 -3.86
C ALA A 183 14.57 -8.27 -3.22
N TYR A 184 13.73 -8.29 -2.19
CA TYR A 184 13.41 -9.50 -1.44
C TYR A 184 12.88 -10.61 -2.37
N GLU A 185 13.49 -11.80 -2.29
CA GLU A 185 13.20 -12.94 -3.18
C GLU A 185 13.37 -12.62 -4.67
N GLY A 186 14.21 -11.64 -5.02
CA GLY A 186 14.40 -11.21 -6.41
C GLY A 186 13.31 -10.25 -6.94
N PHE A 187 12.25 -10.01 -6.18
CA PHE A 187 11.27 -8.99 -6.52
C PHE A 187 11.82 -7.60 -6.19
N GLU A 188 12.08 -6.78 -7.23
CA GLU A 188 12.61 -5.42 -7.07
C GLU A 188 11.70 -4.56 -6.19
N GLN A 189 10.40 -4.80 -6.26
CA GLN A 189 9.38 -4.18 -5.45
C GLN A 189 8.54 -5.27 -4.78
N SER A 190 8.60 -5.34 -3.46
CA SER A 190 7.82 -6.27 -2.66
C SER A 190 7.33 -5.59 -1.39
N HIS A 191 6.42 -6.25 -0.68
CA HIS A 191 5.97 -5.81 0.64
C HIS A 191 7.15 -5.57 1.60
N ALA A 192 8.21 -6.38 1.53
CA ALA A 192 9.39 -6.27 2.40
C ALA A 192 10.41 -5.21 1.92
N SER A 193 10.20 -4.56 0.75
CA SER A 193 11.17 -3.65 0.12
C SER A 193 10.65 -2.22 -0.03
N ILE A 194 9.42 -1.93 0.39
CA ILE A 194 8.78 -0.62 0.14
C ILE A 194 9.58 0.53 0.75
N MET A 195 10.04 0.41 1.99
CA MET A 195 10.77 1.49 2.66
C MET A 195 12.22 1.58 2.19
N PHE A 196 12.85 0.45 1.81
CA PHE A 196 14.14 0.46 1.13
C PHE A 196 14.07 1.27 -0.18
N ASN A 197 13.08 0.98 -1.03
CA ASN A 197 12.88 1.69 -2.29
C ASN A 197 12.53 3.17 -2.07
N ALA A 198 11.72 3.48 -1.07
CA ALA A 198 11.41 4.85 -0.70
C ALA A 198 12.67 5.66 -0.32
N LEU A 199 13.54 5.11 0.54
CA LEU A 199 14.80 5.75 0.94
C LEU A 199 15.77 5.91 -0.23
N LYS A 200 15.79 4.96 -1.17
CA LYS A 200 16.66 4.95 -2.34
C LYS A 200 16.22 5.94 -3.42
N GLU A 201 14.91 6.05 -3.68
CA GLU A 201 14.39 6.75 -4.84
C GLU A 201 13.89 8.18 -4.55
N LEU A 202 13.36 8.43 -3.32
CA LEU A 202 12.69 9.69 -3.00
C LEU A 202 13.67 10.73 -2.49
N LYS A 203 13.86 11.79 -3.26
CA LYS A 203 14.85 12.84 -2.98
C LYS A 203 14.40 13.83 -1.91
N ASN A 204 13.09 14.05 -1.82
CA ASN A 204 12.47 14.98 -0.89
C ASN A 204 11.96 14.30 0.39
N LEU A 205 12.20 12.98 0.54
CA LEU A 205 11.92 12.26 1.77
C LEU A 205 12.91 12.68 2.87
N GLN A 206 12.44 13.43 3.85
CA GLN A 206 13.24 13.95 4.94
C GLN A 206 13.28 13.03 6.16
N LYS A 207 12.22 12.26 6.39
CA LYS A 207 12.10 11.40 7.57
C LYS A 207 11.22 10.18 7.31
N LEU A 208 11.70 9.03 7.74
CA LEU A 208 10.93 7.79 7.89
C LEU A 208 10.81 7.48 9.39
N THR A 209 9.60 7.57 9.92
CA THR A 209 9.31 7.18 11.30
C THR A 209 8.57 5.86 11.28
N GLN A 210 9.19 4.83 11.83
CA GLN A 210 8.63 3.48 11.93
C GLN A 210 8.14 3.22 13.35
N VAL A 211 6.92 2.71 13.52
CA VAL A 211 6.28 2.50 14.84
C VAL A 211 5.72 1.08 14.92
N GLY A 212 6.10 0.36 15.97
CA GLY A 212 5.59 -0.99 16.24
C GLY A 212 6.44 -2.11 15.65
N ILE A 213 7.64 -1.82 15.18
CA ILE A 213 8.55 -2.80 14.56
C ILE A 213 8.93 -3.86 15.58
N ARG A 214 8.76 -5.14 15.21
CA ARG A 214 9.01 -6.30 16.08
C ARG A 214 9.51 -7.55 15.37
N ASP A 215 9.49 -7.54 14.04
CA ASP A 215 10.10 -8.57 13.19
C ASP A 215 10.98 -7.87 12.16
N ILE A 216 12.30 -7.99 12.32
CA ILE A 216 13.32 -7.23 11.58
C ILE A 216 14.61 -8.03 11.50
N SER A 217 15.24 -8.04 10.35
CA SER A 217 16.54 -8.69 10.18
C SER A 217 17.70 -7.80 10.64
N GLU A 218 18.85 -8.40 10.96
CA GLU A 218 20.05 -7.67 11.36
C GLU A 218 20.53 -6.68 10.29
N LYS A 219 20.40 -7.03 9.00
CA LYS A 219 20.75 -6.12 7.89
C LYS A 219 19.87 -4.88 7.85
N GLU A 220 18.58 -5.03 8.12
CA GLU A 220 17.64 -3.90 8.18
C GLU A 220 17.92 -3.01 9.40
N VAL A 221 18.29 -3.59 10.55
CA VAL A 221 18.75 -2.82 11.72
C VAL A 221 19.99 -2.00 11.38
N GLN A 222 20.97 -2.60 10.70
CA GLN A 222 22.19 -1.89 10.27
C GLN A 222 21.88 -0.75 9.30
N LEU A 223 20.98 -0.97 8.32
CA LEU A 223 20.56 0.05 7.37
C LEU A 223 19.84 1.20 8.10
N SER A 224 18.88 0.89 8.96
CA SER A 224 18.15 1.92 9.71
C SER A 224 19.08 2.75 10.61
N ALA A 225 20.12 2.15 11.18
CA ALA A 225 21.11 2.86 12.00
C ALA A 225 22.06 3.74 11.17
N GLN A 226 22.27 3.46 9.90
CA GLN A 226 23.15 4.20 9.00
C GLN A 226 22.46 5.36 8.28
N ASP A 227 21.15 5.28 8.05
CA ASP A 227 20.40 6.34 7.38
C ASP A 227 19.80 7.31 8.43
N PRO A 228 20.28 8.56 8.50
CA PRO A 228 19.81 9.52 9.51
C PRO A 228 18.34 9.93 9.36
N ARG A 229 17.71 9.59 8.25
CA ARG A 229 16.26 9.82 8.04
C ARG A 229 15.41 8.82 8.78
N VAL A 230 15.94 7.62 9.13
CA VAL A 230 15.17 6.52 9.72
C VAL A 230 15.13 6.63 11.23
N HIS A 231 13.93 6.59 11.79
CA HIS A 231 13.69 6.57 13.23
C HIS A 231 12.73 5.45 13.58
N THR A 232 13.25 4.38 14.19
CA THR A 232 12.47 3.18 14.50
C THR A 232 12.09 3.15 15.97
N PHE A 233 10.79 3.04 16.25
CA PHE A 233 10.22 2.80 17.56
C PHE A 233 9.75 1.34 17.61
N TYR A 234 10.51 0.52 18.33
CA TYR A 234 10.21 -0.89 18.47
C TYR A 234 9.02 -1.14 19.38
N ASP A 235 8.23 -2.18 19.10
CA ASP A 235 7.04 -2.54 19.86
C ASP A 235 7.35 -2.80 21.36
N TRP A 236 8.49 -3.44 21.67
CA TRP A 236 8.90 -3.67 23.06
C TRP A 236 9.25 -2.39 23.82
N ASP A 237 9.77 -1.35 23.15
CA ASP A 237 10.06 -0.07 23.79
C ASP A 237 8.77 0.71 24.05
N LEU A 238 7.83 0.66 23.11
CA LEU A 238 6.52 1.31 23.24
C LEU A 238 5.72 0.72 24.40
N LYS A 239 5.73 -0.60 24.58
CA LYS A 239 5.06 -1.27 25.70
C LYS A 239 5.64 -0.88 27.03
N ASN A 240 6.94 -0.61 27.12
CA ASN A 240 7.61 -0.20 28.34
C ASN A 240 7.44 1.30 28.65
N ALA A 241 7.18 2.13 27.63
CA ALA A 241 7.01 3.58 27.79
C ALA A 241 5.56 4.01 28.09
N ALA A 242 4.59 3.13 27.92
CA ALA A 242 3.16 3.46 27.99
C ALA A 242 2.55 3.44 29.40
N TYR A 243 3.36 3.25 30.46
CA TYR A 243 2.85 3.19 31.85
C TYR A 243 3.75 3.91 32.83
#